data_a4f7aa7bb89be18b24468541c9125935
#
_entry.id   a4f7aa7bb89be18b24468541c9125935
#
_cell.length_a   1.000
_cell.length_b   1.000
_cell.length_c   1.000
_cell.angle_alpha   90.00
_cell.angle_beta   90.00
_cell.angle_gamma   90.00
#
_symmetry.space_group_name_H-M   'P 1'
#
loop_
_entity.id
_entity.type
_entity.pdbx_description
1 polymer ?
#
loop_
_entity_poly.entity_id
_entity_poly.type
_entity_poly.pdbx_seq_one_letter_code
_entity_poly.pdbx_strand_id
1 'polypeptide(L)'
;AIRAASGLSPLAMDGGLSAAADARCESFVAGGAFDHSGMTTRSEICAAGPIGSASSVCSYWQNSPAHYANITNASFTSMGVACWFCSTAEGQYTYWTVTFN
;
A
#
# COMPACT_ATOMS: atom_id res chain seq x y z
N ALA A 1 -10.76 -8.91 4.23
CA ALA A 1 -10.63 -10.37 4.06
C ALA A 1 -9.40 -10.94 4.76
N ILE A 2 -8.22 -10.36 4.53
CA ILE A 2 -6.97 -10.87 5.15
C ILE A 2 -7.02 -10.76 6.67
N ARG A 3 -7.46 -9.61 7.19
CA ARG A 3 -7.55 -9.40 8.64
C ARG A 3 -8.60 -10.29 9.28
N ALA A 4 -9.75 -10.46 8.63
CA ALA A 4 -10.81 -11.32 9.13
C ALA A 4 -10.34 -12.78 9.26
N ALA A 5 -9.56 -13.26 8.32
CA ALA A 5 -8.98 -14.60 8.35
C ALA A 5 -8.05 -14.81 9.55
N SER A 6 -7.49 -13.73 10.10
CA SER A 6 -6.63 -13.74 11.29
C SER A 6 -7.38 -13.37 12.58
N GLY A 7 -8.71 -13.25 12.54
CA GLY A 7 -9.54 -12.88 13.69
C GLY A 7 -9.47 -11.41 14.07
N LEU A 8 -9.04 -10.54 13.16
CA LEU A 8 -8.89 -9.11 13.42
C LEU A 8 -10.05 -8.31 12.82
N SER A 9 -10.42 -7.21 13.48
CA SER A 9 -11.41 -6.28 12.96
C SER A 9 -10.93 -5.60 11.69
N PRO A 10 -11.85 -5.26 10.75
CA PRO A 10 -11.48 -4.47 9.58
C PRO A 10 -10.90 -3.11 9.98
N LEU A 11 -9.96 -2.61 9.17
CA LEU A 11 -9.43 -1.27 9.34
C LEU A 11 -10.45 -0.26 8.78
N ALA A 12 -10.61 0.87 9.48
CA ALA A 12 -11.44 1.97 8.99
C ALA A 12 -10.69 2.74 7.90
N MET A 13 -11.38 3.06 6.80
CA MET A 13 -10.81 3.93 5.78
C MET A 13 -10.74 5.36 6.30
N ASP A 14 -9.58 6.00 6.13
CA ASP A 14 -9.33 7.37 6.58
C ASP A 14 -8.85 8.22 5.40
N GLY A 15 -9.54 9.33 5.16
CA GLY A 15 -9.23 10.23 4.04
C GLY A 15 -7.84 10.87 4.14
N GLY A 16 -7.39 11.20 5.33
CA GLY A 16 -6.05 11.73 5.56
C GLY A 16 -4.95 10.70 5.26
N LEU A 17 -5.19 9.44 5.64
CA LEU A 17 -4.27 8.35 5.33
C LEU A 17 -4.26 8.03 3.85
N SER A 18 -5.41 8.10 3.17
CA SER A 18 -5.47 7.94 1.71
C SER A 18 -4.73 9.07 1.00
N ALA A 19 -4.84 10.31 1.47
CA ALA A 19 -4.08 11.43 0.94
C ALA A 19 -2.57 11.24 1.13
N ALA A 20 -2.15 10.70 2.27
CA ALA A 20 -0.74 10.37 2.52
C ALA A 20 -0.25 9.27 1.57
N ALA A 21 -1.06 8.24 1.34
CA ALA A 21 -0.74 7.18 0.38
C ALA A 21 -0.62 7.73 -1.04
N ASP A 22 -1.53 8.63 -1.42
CA ASP A 22 -1.52 9.30 -2.72
C ASP A 22 -0.24 10.12 -2.92
N ALA A 23 0.17 10.89 -1.91
CA ALA A 23 1.40 11.67 -1.94
C ALA A 23 2.65 10.78 -2.10
N ARG A 24 2.65 9.60 -1.47
CA ARG A 24 3.73 8.63 -1.63
C ARG A 24 3.81 8.11 -3.06
N CYS A 25 2.67 7.72 -3.65
CA CYS A 25 2.62 7.29 -5.04
C CYS A 25 3.08 8.40 -6.00
N GLU A 26 2.64 9.62 -5.78
CA GLU A 26 3.06 10.79 -6.57
C GLU A 26 4.58 10.97 -6.54
N SER A 27 5.19 10.85 -5.35
CA SER A 27 6.63 10.93 -5.19
C SER A 27 7.37 9.83 -5.96
N PHE A 28 6.86 8.60 -5.93
CA PHE A 28 7.46 7.48 -6.67
C PHE A 28 7.37 7.71 -8.18
N VAL A 29 6.23 8.14 -8.68
CA VAL A 29 6.03 8.42 -10.11
C VAL A 29 6.93 9.55 -10.58
N ALA A 30 7.19 10.53 -9.73
CA ALA A 30 8.07 11.67 -10.02
C ALA A 30 9.57 11.31 -9.97
N GLY A 31 9.91 10.06 -9.66
CA GLY A 31 11.30 9.60 -9.60
C GLY A 31 11.91 9.60 -8.21
N GLY A 32 11.12 9.80 -7.16
CA GLY A 32 11.56 9.69 -5.79
C GLY A 32 11.98 8.26 -5.43
N ALA A 33 12.81 8.10 -4.40
CA ALA A 33 13.28 6.80 -3.97
C ALA A 33 12.10 5.89 -3.57
N PHE A 34 12.08 4.66 -4.11
CA PHE A 34 11.07 3.68 -3.77
C PHE A 34 11.47 2.94 -2.50
N ASP A 35 11.34 3.64 -1.38
CA ASP A 35 11.61 3.12 -0.04
C ASP A 35 10.68 3.82 0.96
N HIS A 36 10.89 3.62 2.26
CA HIS A 36 10.03 4.21 3.29
C HIS A 36 10.57 5.53 3.86
N SER A 37 11.60 6.12 3.26
CA SER A 37 12.25 7.33 3.80
C SER A 37 11.35 8.55 3.84
N GLY A 38 10.35 8.62 2.96
CA GLY A 38 9.36 9.72 2.93
C GLY A 38 8.07 9.43 3.69
N MET A 39 8.00 8.36 4.47
CA MET A 39 6.80 7.96 5.19
C MET A 39 6.43 8.97 6.27
N THR A 40 5.15 9.38 6.29
CA THR A 40 4.61 10.34 7.25
C THR A 40 3.56 9.72 8.19
N THR A 41 3.25 8.44 8.03
CA THR A 41 2.28 7.69 8.82
C THR A 41 3.01 6.69 9.72
N ARG A 42 2.29 6.02 10.63
CA ARG A 42 2.91 5.02 11.53
C ARG A 42 3.57 3.89 10.76
N SER A 43 2.94 3.47 9.67
CA SER A 43 3.51 2.44 8.80
C SER A 43 2.92 2.56 7.40
N GLU A 44 3.57 1.91 6.46
CA GLU A 44 3.09 1.77 5.10
C GLU A 44 3.59 0.48 4.47
N ILE A 45 2.84 -0.02 3.49
CA ILE A 45 3.32 -1.07 2.59
C ILE A 45 3.20 -0.56 1.17
N CYS A 46 4.16 -0.93 0.32
CA CYS A 46 4.22 -0.47 -1.07
C CYS A 46 4.44 -1.64 -2.01
N ALA A 47 4.03 -1.47 -3.25
CA ALA A 47 4.35 -2.38 -4.34
C ALA A 47 4.45 -1.59 -5.64
N ALA A 48 5.30 -2.04 -6.54
CA ALA A 48 5.46 -1.42 -7.86
C ALA A 48 5.75 -2.51 -8.88
N GLY A 49 5.20 -2.35 -10.08
CA GLY A 49 5.39 -3.30 -11.16
C GLY A 49 4.22 -3.32 -12.12
N PRO A 50 4.20 -4.28 -13.05
CA PRO A 50 3.07 -4.46 -13.97
C PRO A 50 1.91 -5.17 -13.26
N ILE A 51 1.39 -4.57 -12.18
CA ILE A 51 0.34 -5.15 -11.33
C ILE A 51 -0.99 -4.59 -11.80
N GLY A 52 -1.83 -5.43 -12.38
CA GLY A 52 -3.06 -5.00 -13.05
C GLY A 52 -4.31 -4.96 -12.19
N SER A 53 -4.28 -5.44 -10.94
CA SER A 53 -5.47 -5.49 -10.09
C SER A 53 -5.15 -5.43 -8.61
N ALA A 54 -6.13 -4.98 -7.82
CA ALA A 54 -6.03 -4.99 -6.36
C ALA A 54 -5.88 -6.41 -5.81
N SER A 55 -6.54 -7.39 -6.43
CA SER A 55 -6.43 -8.80 -6.04
C SER A 55 -4.99 -9.30 -6.18
N SER A 56 -4.31 -8.95 -7.26
CA SER A 56 -2.91 -9.34 -7.49
C SER A 56 -1.96 -8.72 -6.47
N VAL A 57 -2.11 -7.44 -6.19
CA VAL A 57 -1.25 -6.76 -5.20
C VAL A 57 -1.49 -7.28 -3.80
N CYS A 58 -2.73 -7.57 -3.44
CA CYS A 58 -3.06 -8.16 -2.13
C CYS A 58 -2.43 -9.54 -1.98
N SER A 59 -2.46 -10.37 -3.02
CA SER A 59 -1.80 -11.68 -3.02
C SER A 59 -0.29 -11.54 -2.83
N TYR A 60 0.33 -10.59 -3.50
CA TYR A 60 1.76 -10.32 -3.33
C TYR A 60 2.09 -9.94 -1.88
N TRP A 61 1.34 -9.02 -1.29
CA TRP A 61 1.57 -8.60 0.08
C TRP A 61 1.31 -9.73 1.08
N GLN A 62 0.27 -10.54 0.85
CA GLN A 62 -0.07 -11.65 1.73
C GLN A 62 1.04 -12.72 1.77
N ASN A 63 1.76 -12.90 0.68
CA ASN A 63 2.85 -13.87 0.57
C ASN A 63 4.22 -13.30 0.99
N SER A 64 4.26 -12.04 1.41
CA SER A 64 5.49 -11.39 1.89
C SER A 64 5.39 -11.19 3.40
N PRO A 65 6.23 -11.86 4.22
CA PRO A 65 6.11 -11.79 5.68
C PRO A 65 6.10 -10.40 6.26
N ALA A 66 6.95 -9.49 5.78
CA ALA A 66 7.02 -8.12 6.28
C ALA A 66 5.75 -7.32 5.97
N HIS A 67 5.19 -7.48 4.75
CA HIS A 67 3.95 -6.82 4.37
C HIS A 67 2.75 -7.42 5.11
N TYR A 68 2.70 -8.73 5.21
CA TYR A 68 1.64 -9.44 5.91
C TYR A 68 1.58 -9.04 7.39
N ALA A 69 2.73 -8.86 8.03
CA ALA A 69 2.82 -8.43 9.43
C ALA A 69 2.17 -7.06 9.64
N ASN A 70 2.32 -6.13 8.69
CA ASN A 70 1.64 -4.82 8.77
C ASN A 70 0.13 -4.96 8.59
N ILE A 71 -0.33 -5.72 7.61
CA ILE A 71 -1.76 -5.93 7.35
C ILE A 71 -2.46 -6.53 8.57
N THR A 72 -1.80 -7.44 9.26
CA THR A 72 -2.35 -8.16 10.41
C THR A 72 -1.92 -7.60 11.76
N ASN A 73 -1.36 -6.40 11.80
CA ASN A 73 -0.98 -5.75 13.04
C ASN A 73 -2.23 -5.30 13.81
N ALA A 74 -2.44 -5.86 14.99
CA ALA A 74 -3.62 -5.59 15.83
C ALA A 74 -3.65 -4.15 16.38
N SER A 75 -2.52 -3.46 16.40
CA SER A 75 -2.44 -2.08 16.92
C SER A 75 -2.92 -1.04 15.91
N PHE A 76 -3.09 -1.39 14.64
CA PHE A 76 -3.62 -0.48 13.63
C PHE A 76 -5.14 -0.53 13.61
N THR A 77 -5.79 0.63 13.48
CA THR A 77 -7.24 0.76 13.46
C THR A 77 -7.76 1.45 12.20
N SER A 78 -6.89 2.13 11.45
CA SER A 78 -7.27 2.87 10.25
C SER A 78 -6.23 2.69 9.14
N MET A 79 -6.67 2.89 7.91
CA MET A 79 -5.82 2.76 6.72
C MET A 79 -6.21 3.75 5.63
N GLY A 80 -5.27 4.00 4.73
CA GLY A 80 -5.51 4.68 3.47
C GLY A 80 -4.87 3.90 2.34
N VAL A 81 -5.33 4.09 1.11
CA VAL A 81 -4.80 3.39 -0.05
C VAL A 81 -4.75 4.31 -1.26
N ALA A 82 -3.74 4.13 -2.09
CA ALA A 82 -3.62 4.79 -3.38
C ALA A 82 -2.99 3.86 -4.40
N CYS A 83 -3.35 4.05 -5.66
CA CYS A 83 -2.77 3.36 -6.80
C CYS A 83 -2.58 4.37 -7.92
N TRP A 84 -1.37 4.47 -8.45
CA TRP A 84 -1.03 5.36 -9.56
C TRP A 84 -0.52 4.55 -10.74
N PHE A 85 -0.97 4.93 -11.92
CA PHE A 85 -0.58 4.31 -13.18
C PHE A 85 0.46 5.15 -13.88
N CYS A 86 1.41 4.47 -14.52
CA CYS A 86 2.48 5.10 -15.27
C CYS A 86 2.72 4.26 -16.52
N SER A 87 2.75 4.89 -17.70
CA SER A 87 3.06 4.18 -18.95
C SER A 87 4.57 4.13 -19.15
N THR A 88 5.08 2.94 -19.50
CA THR A 88 6.49 2.72 -19.80
C THR A 88 6.64 2.11 -21.19
N ALA A 89 7.88 2.00 -21.68
CA ALA A 89 8.18 1.35 -22.95
C ALA A 89 7.79 -0.13 -22.98
N GLU A 90 7.78 -0.79 -21.80
CA GLU A 90 7.39 -2.19 -21.66
C GLU A 90 5.91 -2.37 -21.38
N GLY A 91 5.13 -1.27 -21.28
CA GLY A 91 3.72 -1.31 -20.98
C GLY A 91 3.36 -0.54 -19.72
N GLN A 92 2.24 -0.89 -19.09
CA GLN A 92 1.73 -0.20 -17.92
C GLN A 92 2.46 -0.63 -16.65
N TYR A 93 2.79 0.35 -15.81
CA TYR A 93 3.45 0.15 -14.53
C TYR A 93 2.60 0.82 -13.44
N THR A 94 2.42 0.17 -12.31
CA THR A 94 1.59 0.70 -11.23
C THR A 94 2.36 0.82 -9.92
N TYR A 95 2.06 1.86 -9.17
CA TYR A 95 2.55 2.04 -7.80
C TYR A 95 1.36 1.95 -6.84
N TRP A 96 1.51 1.14 -5.81
CA TRP A 96 0.49 0.91 -4.80
C TRP A 96 1.05 1.24 -3.42
N THR A 97 0.30 1.99 -2.64
CA THR A 97 0.68 2.30 -1.26
C THR A 97 -0.53 2.14 -0.34
N VAL A 98 -0.33 1.46 0.77
CA VAL A 98 -1.29 1.41 1.87
C VAL A 98 -0.61 1.99 3.10
N THR A 99 -1.23 2.99 3.71
CA THR A 99 -0.75 3.66 4.92
C THR A 99 -1.58 3.23 6.11
N PHE A 100 -0.96 3.14 7.28
CA PHE A 100 -1.61 2.65 8.49
C PHE A 100 -1.41 3.59 9.67
N ASN A 101 -2.43 3.63 10.53
CA ASN A 101 -2.36 4.25 11.86
C ASN A 101 -3.04 3.41 12.92
#